data_6bf378f193c2c5306a99676acd8b965a
#
_entry.id   6bf378f193c2c5306a99676acd8b965a
#
_cell.length_a   1.000
_cell.length_b   1.000
_cell.length_c   1.000
_cell.angle_alpha   90.00
_cell.angle_beta   90.00
_cell.angle_gamma   90.00
#
_symmetry.space_group_name_H-M   'P 1'
#
loop_
_entity.id
_entity.type
_entity.pdbx_description
1 polymer ?
#
loop_
_entity_poly.entity_id
_entity_poly.type
_entity_poly.pdbx_seq_one_letter_code
_entity_poly.pdbx_strand_id
1 'polypeptide(L)'
;MPRLLRTTPLALVLTAACWSGGVPPISPERATDTSVRSAREDVGQKPARRVAGNSTPAASRASAVSSPIADPDAATAASAERGATEIEALREMDLMVPVAGITPQQIPDTYWSKRDAGRLHRASDIMAAKGSTVVSPVEGTVLKVGRNTSGGIVVYTTDNERRFVFYHAHLDRVADGLADGSSVRQGDVLGYVGTTGNAQPSAPHLHFQVMRMPADGRYWEGMPVDVRPFLTKTGKAR
;
A
#
# COMPACT_ATOMS: atom_id res chain seq x y z
N MET A 1 73.74 19.28 -6.68
CA MET A 1 73.36 18.00 -7.33
C MET A 1 72.80 17.08 -6.25
N PRO A 2 71.50 16.92 -6.13
CA PRO A 2 70.93 15.91 -5.23
C PRO A 2 70.58 14.64 -6.01
N ARG A 3 70.88 13.50 -5.37
CA ARG A 3 70.65 12.15 -5.86
C ARG A 3 69.17 11.78 -5.82
N LEU A 4 68.64 11.28 -6.95
CA LEU A 4 67.36 10.64 -7.08
C LEU A 4 67.37 9.25 -6.40
N LEU A 5 66.52 9.04 -5.38
CA LEU A 5 66.17 7.71 -4.89
C LEU A 5 65.05 7.15 -5.76
N ARG A 6 65.28 6.03 -6.40
CA ARG A 6 64.31 5.22 -7.10
C ARG A 6 63.62 4.28 -6.07
N THR A 7 62.35 4.42 -5.87
CA THR A 7 61.51 3.45 -5.13
C THR A 7 60.84 2.52 -6.12
N THR A 8 61.15 1.24 -6.01
CA THR A 8 60.51 0.12 -6.73
C THR A 8 59.14 -0.22 -6.08
N PRO A 9 58.06 -0.47 -6.83
CA PRO A 9 56.84 -0.97 -6.26
C PRO A 9 56.88 -2.50 -6.05
N LEU A 10 56.53 -2.91 -4.85
CA LEU A 10 56.34 -4.30 -4.44
C LEU A 10 55.01 -4.80 -5.00
N ALA A 11 55.04 -5.75 -5.93
CA ALA A 11 53.84 -6.41 -6.46
C ALA A 11 53.36 -7.46 -5.45
N LEU A 12 52.15 -7.25 -4.91
CA LEU A 12 51.46 -8.22 -4.07
C LEU A 12 50.69 -9.20 -4.96
N VAL A 13 51.15 -10.45 -5.03
CA VAL A 13 50.47 -11.55 -5.71
C VAL A 13 49.43 -12.12 -4.77
N LEU A 14 48.18 -11.89 -5.08
CA LEU A 14 47.01 -12.53 -4.42
C LEU A 14 46.72 -13.86 -5.12
N THR A 15 47.01 -14.96 -4.48
CA THR A 15 46.59 -16.32 -4.89
C THR A 15 45.11 -16.52 -4.57
N ALA A 16 44.30 -16.67 -5.61
CA ALA A 16 42.91 -17.08 -5.50
C ALA A 16 42.84 -18.59 -5.20
N ALA A 17 42.32 -18.93 -4.01
CA ALA A 17 41.99 -20.31 -3.69
C ALA A 17 40.56 -20.61 -4.24
N CYS A 18 40.49 -21.47 -5.27
CA CYS A 18 39.26 -22.05 -5.75
C CYS A 18 38.71 -23.06 -4.71
N TRP A 19 37.59 -22.71 -4.07
CA TRP A 19 36.83 -23.66 -3.28
C TRP A 19 35.65 -24.19 -4.12
N SER A 20 35.83 -25.43 -4.61
CA SER A 20 34.79 -26.21 -5.28
C SER A 20 34.01 -26.98 -4.22
N GLY A 21 32.94 -26.40 -3.69
CA GLY A 21 31.94 -27.05 -2.86
C GLY A 21 30.74 -27.42 -3.72
N GLY A 22 30.65 -28.69 -4.15
CA GLY A 22 29.50 -29.23 -4.89
C GLY A 22 28.27 -29.34 -3.99
N VAL A 23 27.16 -28.78 -4.48
CA VAL A 23 25.82 -28.99 -3.90
C VAL A 23 25.25 -30.28 -4.49
N PRO A 24 24.74 -31.23 -3.67
CA PRO A 24 24.10 -32.43 -4.20
C PRO A 24 22.74 -32.12 -4.82
N PRO A 25 22.28 -32.81 -5.87
CA PRO A 25 21.00 -32.59 -6.49
C PRO A 25 19.86 -33.11 -5.59
N ILE A 26 18.85 -32.22 -5.39
CA ILE A 26 17.60 -32.58 -4.73
C ILE A 26 16.74 -33.32 -5.74
N SER A 27 16.44 -34.61 -5.49
CA SER A 27 15.49 -35.39 -6.27
C SER A 27 14.06 -34.86 -6.08
N PRO A 28 13.22 -34.83 -7.11
CA PRO A 28 11.82 -34.48 -6.95
C PRO A 28 11.06 -35.70 -6.36
N GLU A 29 10.57 -35.51 -5.14
CA GLU A 29 9.67 -36.44 -4.52
C GLU A 29 8.27 -36.33 -5.14
N ARG A 30 7.77 -37.46 -5.53
CA ARG A 30 6.56 -37.76 -6.27
C ARG A 30 5.33 -37.41 -5.41
N ALA A 31 4.59 -36.38 -5.76
CA ALA A 31 3.28 -36.10 -5.17
C ALA A 31 2.27 -37.15 -5.60
N THR A 32 1.78 -37.92 -4.63
CA THR A 32 0.69 -38.87 -4.79
C THR A 32 -0.64 -38.14 -4.97
N ASP A 33 -1.25 -38.45 -6.09
CA ASP A 33 -2.64 -38.16 -6.44
C ASP A 33 -3.60 -38.69 -5.36
N THR A 34 -4.37 -37.79 -4.75
CA THR A 34 -5.54 -38.18 -3.94
C THR A 34 -6.77 -37.51 -4.56
N SER A 35 -7.38 -38.26 -5.45
CA SER A 35 -8.74 -38.10 -5.96
C SER A 35 -9.72 -37.87 -4.78
N VAL A 36 -10.35 -36.68 -4.76
CA VAL A 36 -11.55 -36.42 -3.95
C VAL A 36 -12.73 -36.23 -4.88
N ARG A 37 -13.57 -37.24 -4.79
CA ARG A 37 -14.85 -37.48 -5.43
C ARG A 37 -15.81 -36.29 -5.30
N SER A 38 -16.36 -35.89 -6.44
CA SER A 38 -17.57 -35.09 -6.59
C SER A 38 -18.76 -35.72 -5.81
N ALA A 39 -19.34 -34.96 -4.92
CA ALA A 39 -20.70 -35.19 -4.43
C ALA A 39 -21.61 -34.10 -5.00
N ARG A 40 -22.43 -34.50 -5.97
CA ARG A 40 -23.62 -33.76 -6.40
C ARG A 40 -24.78 -34.17 -5.49
N GLU A 41 -25.40 -33.22 -4.83
CA GLU A 41 -26.76 -33.28 -4.26
C GLU A 41 -27.44 -32.01 -4.69
N ASP A 42 -28.33 -32.12 -5.48
CA ASP A 42 -29.73 -32.46 -5.72
C ASP A 42 -30.64 -31.32 -5.26
N VAL A 43 -31.36 -30.85 -6.27
CA VAL A 43 -32.34 -29.76 -6.30
C VAL A 43 -33.62 -30.23 -5.62
N GLY A 44 -34.00 -29.60 -4.51
CA GLY A 44 -35.31 -29.75 -3.88
C GLY A 44 -36.23 -28.59 -4.25
N GLN A 45 -37.24 -28.91 -5.05
CA GLN A 45 -38.30 -28.02 -5.48
C GLN A 45 -39.23 -27.62 -4.35
N LYS A 46 -39.68 -26.37 -4.42
CA LYS A 46 -40.81 -25.72 -3.73
C LYS A 46 -42.13 -26.49 -3.85
N PRO A 47 -43.07 -26.32 -2.92
CA PRO A 47 -44.40 -25.96 -3.36
C PRO A 47 -44.94 -24.69 -2.69
N ALA A 48 -45.65 -23.92 -3.53
CA ALA A 48 -46.45 -22.78 -3.17
C ALA A 48 -47.71 -23.20 -2.40
N ARG A 49 -48.04 -22.43 -1.35
CA ARG A 49 -49.41 -22.46 -0.76
C ARG A 49 -49.96 -21.05 -0.70
N ARG A 50 -50.96 -20.83 -1.53
CA ARG A 50 -51.87 -19.69 -1.55
C ARG A 50 -52.82 -19.78 -0.37
N VAL A 51 -52.94 -18.73 0.43
CA VAL A 51 -54.17 -18.49 1.23
C VAL A 51 -54.48 -17.00 1.15
N ALA A 52 -55.66 -16.72 0.63
CA ALA A 52 -56.27 -15.41 0.59
C ALA A 52 -56.86 -15.08 1.95
N GLY A 53 -56.70 -13.86 2.39
CA GLY A 53 -57.39 -13.31 3.57
C GLY A 53 -57.48 -11.80 3.44
N ASN A 54 -58.67 -11.35 3.11
CA ASN A 54 -59.14 -10.00 2.89
C ASN A 54 -59.33 -9.30 4.24
N SER A 55 -58.77 -8.10 4.46
CA SER A 55 -59.31 -7.10 5.41
C SER A 55 -58.62 -5.75 5.18
N THR A 56 -59.37 -4.80 4.70
CA THR A 56 -59.11 -3.35 4.66
C THR A 56 -59.93 -2.68 5.77
N PRO A 57 -59.77 -1.37 6.11
CA PRO A 57 -58.58 -0.51 6.24
C PRO A 57 -58.54 0.18 7.62
N ALA A 58 -57.39 0.60 8.05
CA ALA A 58 -57.29 1.66 9.06
C ALA A 58 -56.33 2.73 8.53
N ALA A 59 -56.87 3.88 8.25
CA ALA A 59 -56.13 5.08 7.86
C ALA A 59 -55.30 5.56 9.06
N SER A 60 -54.00 5.37 8.97
CA SER A 60 -53.02 6.06 9.84
C SER A 60 -52.39 7.21 9.06
N ARG A 61 -52.66 8.42 9.55
CA ARG A 61 -52.04 9.66 9.08
C ARG A 61 -50.52 9.52 9.16
N ALA A 62 -49.86 9.40 8.02
CA ALA A 62 -48.43 9.59 7.90
C ALA A 62 -48.14 11.09 8.06
N SER A 63 -47.62 11.47 9.21
CA SER A 63 -46.91 12.77 9.36
C SER A 63 -45.71 12.76 8.42
N ALA A 64 -45.81 13.52 7.35
CA ALA A 64 -44.68 13.82 6.49
C ALA A 64 -43.66 14.63 7.34
N VAL A 65 -42.65 13.95 7.87
CA VAL A 65 -41.46 14.63 8.36
C VAL A 65 -40.72 15.12 7.12
N SER A 66 -40.91 16.38 6.80
CA SER A 66 -40.05 17.09 5.81
C SER A 66 -38.62 17.08 6.35
N SER A 67 -37.80 16.20 5.79
CA SER A 67 -36.34 16.34 5.97
C SER A 67 -35.94 17.72 5.46
N PRO A 68 -35.19 18.52 6.24
CA PRO A 68 -34.72 19.79 5.76
C PRO A 68 -33.83 19.55 4.53
N ILE A 69 -34.17 20.19 3.42
CA ILE A 69 -33.32 20.25 2.24
C ILE A 69 -32.03 20.91 2.72
N ALA A 70 -30.92 20.14 2.74
CA ALA A 70 -29.63 20.68 3.13
C ALA A 70 -29.26 21.80 2.15
N ASP A 71 -28.94 22.96 2.70
CA ASP A 71 -28.52 24.13 1.94
C ASP A 71 -27.25 23.77 1.15
N PRO A 72 -27.22 23.85 -0.20
CA PRO A 72 -26.07 23.50 -1.00
C PRO A 72 -24.83 24.36 -0.67
N ASP A 73 -25.02 25.60 -0.21
CA ASP A 73 -23.93 26.48 0.21
C ASP A 73 -23.31 26.01 1.53
N ALA A 74 -24.09 25.52 2.47
CA ALA A 74 -23.60 24.96 3.73
C ALA A 74 -22.79 23.67 3.48
N ALA A 75 -23.22 22.81 2.55
CA ALA A 75 -22.49 21.61 2.18
C ALA A 75 -21.13 21.94 1.51
N THR A 76 -21.08 22.98 0.68
CA THR A 76 -19.86 23.47 0.03
C THR A 76 -18.89 24.06 1.05
N ALA A 77 -19.36 24.88 1.97
CA ALA A 77 -18.55 25.47 3.05
C ALA A 77 -17.95 24.38 3.95
N ALA A 78 -18.75 23.43 4.40
CA ALA A 78 -18.29 22.30 5.22
C ALA A 78 -17.28 21.39 4.48
N SER A 79 -17.37 21.29 3.17
CA SER A 79 -16.38 20.55 2.35
C SER A 79 -15.06 21.31 2.25
N ALA A 80 -15.09 22.64 2.10
CA ALA A 80 -13.91 23.48 2.05
C ALA A 80 -13.17 23.52 3.40
N GLU A 81 -13.91 23.62 4.51
CA GLU A 81 -13.33 23.56 5.86
C GLU A 81 -12.66 22.21 6.14
N ARG A 82 -13.31 21.10 5.78
CA ARG A 82 -12.68 19.75 5.90
C ARG A 82 -11.43 19.63 5.06
N GLY A 83 -11.41 20.20 3.85
CA GLY A 83 -10.22 20.22 3.01
C GLY A 83 -9.08 21.04 3.61
N ALA A 84 -9.37 22.19 4.23
CA ALA A 84 -8.37 23.03 4.89
C ALA A 84 -7.75 22.33 6.11
N THR A 85 -8.57 21.68 6.96
CA THR A 85 -8.09 20.92 8.11
C THR A 85 -7.25 19.68 7.73
N GLU A 86 -7.58 19.04 6.60
CA GLU A 86 -6.82 17.92 6.06
C GLU A 86 -5.42 18.35 5.57
N ILE A 87 -5.36 19.46 4.83
CA ILE A 87 -4.08 20.01 4.36
C ILE A 87 -3.18 20.39 5.55
N GLU A 88 -3.74 21.01 6.56
CA GLU A 88 -2.98 21.37 7.77
C GLU A 88 -2.47 20.14 8.50
N ALA A 89 -3.32 19.13 8.68
CA ALA A 89 -2.93 17.86 9.29
C ALA A 89 -1.76 17.18 8.54
N LEU A 90 -1.77 17.18 7.21
CA LEU A 90 -0.67 16.61 6.41
C LEU A 90 0.63 17.43 6.55
N ARG A 91 0.54 18.75 6.67
CA ARG A 91 1.72 19.61 6.92
C ARG A 91 2.34 19.34 8.29
N GLU A 92 1.52 19.21 9.31
CA GLU A 92 1.97 18.93 10.69
C GLU A 92 2.64 17.57 10.85
N MET A 93 2.29 16.59 10.01
CA MET A 93 2.90 15.24 10.07
C MET A 93 4.37 15.20 9.69
N ASP A 94 4.89 16.22 8.98
CA ASP A 94 6.30 16.31 8.54
C ASP A 94 6.76 15.01 7.87
N LEU A 95 6.03 14.61 6.82
CA LEU A 95 6.12 13.30 6.18
C LEU A 95 7.47 13.03 5.53
N MET A 96 7.99 11.84 5.74
CA MET A 96 9.20 11.32 5.09
C MET A 96 8.85 10.61 3.79
N VAL A 97 9.72 10.74 2.77
CA VAL A 97 9.65 9.89 1.57
C VAL A 97 9.76 8.42 1.98
N PRO A 98 8.82 7.55 1.59
CA PRO A 98 8.76 6.17 2.06
C PRO A 98 9.76 5.21 1.40
N VAL A 99 10.79 5.74 0.72
CA VAL A 99 11.92 4.95 0.17
C VAL A 99 13.23 5.55 0.63
N ALA A 100 14.05 4.76 1.29
CA ALA A 100 15.33 5.22 1.81
C ALA A 100 16.26 5.72 0.67
N GLY A 101 16.91 6.86 0.90
CA GLY A 101 17.82 7.50 -0.06
C GLY A 101 17.14 8.34 -1.13
N ILE A 102 15.80 8.32 -1.24
CA ILE A 102 15.06 9.15 -2.20
C ILE A 102 14.67 10.48 -1.56
N THR A 103 14.93 11.58 -2.27
CA THR A 103 14.53 12.93 -1.85
C THR A 103 13.15 13.30 -2.40
N PRO A 104 12.45 14.28 -1.81
CA PRO A 104 11.16 14.75 -2.33
C PRO A 104 11.21 15.19 -3.80
N GLN A 105 12.32 15.81 -4.22
CA GLN A 105 12.54 16.31 -5.58
C GLN A 105 12.65 15.21 -6.64
N GLN A 106 12.97 13.99 -6.23
CA GLN A 106 13.08 12.83 -7.11
C GLN A 106 11.75 12.14 -7.37
N ILE A 107 10.67 12.53 -6.68
CA ILE A 107 9.36 11.93 -6.84
C ILE A 107 8.64 12.59 -8.04
N PRO A 108 8.36 11.85 -9.12
CA PRO A 108 7.65 12.40 -10.26
C PRO A 108 6.19 12.71 -9.92
N ASP A 109 5.61 13.68 -10.60
CA ASP A 109 4.18 13.98 -10.49
C ASP A 109 3.36 12.99 -11.32
N THR A 110 2.95 11.91 -10.68
CA THR A 110 2.17 10.84 -11.31
C THR A 110 0.72 10.79 -10.83
N TYR A 111 0.32 11.60 -9.85
CA TYR A 111 -1.00 11.52 -9.22
C TYR A 111 -2.16 11.67 -10.22
N TRP A 112 -2.03 12.60 -11.15
CA TRP A 112 -3.03 12.89 -12.17
C TRP A 112 -2.84 12.10 -13.48
N SER A 113 -1.84 11.22 -13.54
CA SER A 113 -1.57 10.42 -14.74
C SER A 113 -2.74 9.50 -15.06
N LYS A 114 -3.08 9.43 -16.35
CA LYS A 114 -4.12 8.52 -16.83
C LYS A 114 -3.61 7.09 -16.84
N ARG A 115 -4.43 6.17 -16.38
CA ARG A 115 -4.25 4.72 -16.44
C ARG A 115 -5.29 4.14 -17.42
N ASP A 116 -5.26 2.84 -17.60
CA ASP A 116 -6.21 2.11 -18.46
C ASP A 116 -7.67 2.45 -18.13
N ALA A 117 -8.52 2.45 -19.14
CA ALA A 117 -9.94 2.81 -19.05
C ALA A 117 -10.20 4.25 -18.54
N GLY A 118 -9.25 5.18 -18.70
CA GLY A 118 -9.42 6.58 -18.31
C GLY A 118 -9.38 6.85 -16.81
N ARG A 119 -9.10 5.86 -15.99
CA ARG A 119 -8.91 6.00 -14.55
C ARG A 119 -7.68 6.85 -14.25
N LEU A 120 -7.74 7.71 -13.23
CA LEU A 120 -6.57 8.45 -12.74
C LEU A 120 -5.74 7.55 -11.82
N HIS A 121 -4.44 7.78 -11.79
CA HIS A 121 -3.48 7.02 -10.98
C HIS A 121 -3.73 7.19 -9.47
N ARG A 122 -3.87 8.44 -9.02
CA ARG A 122 -4.18 8.81 -7.64
C ARG A 122 -3.16 8.30 -6.61
N ALA A 123 -1.90 8.21 -7.00
CA ALA A 123 -0.77 7.75 -6.21
C ALA A 123 0.54 8.35 -6.71
N SER A 124 1.64 8.13 -5.99
CA SER A 124 3.00 8.44 -6.41
C SER A 124 3.74 7.14 -6.71
N ASP A 125 4.26 7.00 -7.93
CA ASP A 125 5.17 5.90 -8.28
C ASP A 125 6.62 6.36 -8.02
N ILE A 126 7.21 5.87 -6.95
CA ILE A 126 8.57 6.24 -6.51
C ILE A 126 9.55 5.22 -7.08
N MET A 127 10.24 5.62 -8.14
CA MET A 127 11.22 4.76 -8.82
C MET A 127 12.43 4.51 -7.92
N ALA A 128 12.75 3.23 -7.73
CA ALA A 128 13.93 2.81 -6.97
C ALA A 128 14.34 1.38 -7.38
N ALA A 129 15.60 1.02 -7.18
CA ALA A 129 16.08 -0.33 -7.49
C ALA A 129 15.30 -1.38 -6.68
N LYS A 130 15.07 -2.56 -7.27
CA LYS A 130 14.52 -3.70 -6.55
C LYS A 130 15.36 -4.01 -5.32
N GLY A 131 14.70 -4.19 -4.16
CA GLY A 131 15.35 -4.39 -2.86
C GLY A 131 15.69 -3.10 -2.11
N SER A 132 15.46 -1.90 -2.69
CA SER A 132 15.55 -0.65 -1.93
C SER A 132 14.63 -0.67 -0.73
N THR A 133 15.09 -0.15 0.40
CA THR A 133 14.34 -0.18 1.67
C THR A 133 13.12 0.74 1.61
N VAL A 134 11.95 0.19 1.91
CA VAL A 134 10.70 0.92 2.11
C VAL A 134 10.48 1.17 3.59
N VAL A 135 10.20 2.42 3.96
CA VAL A 135 10.09 2.87 5.35
C VAL A 135 8.75 3.51 5.64
N SER A 136 8.36 3.53 6.91
CA SER A 136 7.16 4.25 7.33
C SER A 136 7.35 5.76 7.18
N PRO A 137 6.43 6.46 6.47
CA PRO A 137 6.51 7.90 6.28
C PRO A 137 6.22 8.70 7.54
N VAL A 138 5.58 8.10 8.54
CA VAL A 138 5.11 8.71 9.77
C VAL A 138 5.06 7.66 10.88
N GLU A 139 5.00 8.09 12.13
CA GLU A 139 4.69 7.21 13.26
C GLU A 139 3.24 6.74 13.21
N GLY A 140 2.98 5.48 13.57
CA GLY A 140 1.62 4.94 13.56
C GLY A 140 1.53 3.43 13.73
N THR A 141 0.55 2.82 13.06
CA THR A 141 0.24 1.40 13.21
C THR A 141 0.06 0.73 11.85
N VAL A 142 0.53 -0.51 11.73
CA VAL A 142 0.26 -1.38 10.57
C VAL A 142 -1.18 -1.86 10.61
N LEU A 143 -1.98 -1.48 9.62
CA LEU A 143 -3.36 -1.93 9.49
C LEU A 143 -3.44 -3.32 8.88
N LYS A 144 -2.58 -3.57 7.87
CA LYS A 144 -2.58 -4.83 7.14
C LYS A 144 -1.24 -5.09 6.45
N VAL A 145 -0.75 -6.31 6.60
CA VAL A 145 0.25 -6.93 5.74
C VAL A 145 -0.47 -7.96 4.88
N GLY A 146 -0.31 -7.89 3.56
CA GLY A 146 -1.07 -8.79 2.70
C GLY A 146 -0.61 -8.84 1.25
N ARG A 147 -1.48 -9.40 0.42
CA ARG A 147 -1.29 -9.50 -1.03
C ARG A 147 -2.63 -9.28 -1.73
N ASN A 148 -2.61 -8.53 -2.85
CA ASN A 148 -3.75 -8.44 -3.75
C ASN A 148 -3.28 -8.50 -5.22
N THR A 149 -4.23 -8.66 -6.15
CA THR A 149 -3.92 -8.85 -7.58
C THR A 149 -3.19 -7.68 -8.18
N SER A 150 -3.63 -6.46 -7.91
CA SER A 150 -3.03 -5.25 -8.50
C SER A 150 -1.75 -4.85 -7.80
N GLY A 151 -1.75 -4.71 -6.48
CA GLY A 151 -0.60 -4.20 -5.72
C GLY A 151 0.47 -5.25 -5.41
N GLY A 152 0.20 -6.54 -5.63
CA GLY A 152 1.12 -7.60 -5.26
C GLY A 152 1.24 -7.73 -3.73
N ILE A 153 2.46 -7.76 -3.20
CA ILE A 153 2.72 -7.70 -1.76
C ILE A 153 2.54 -6.25 -1.32
N VAL A 154 1.73 -6.06 -0.27
CA VAL A 154 1.31 -4.73 0.17
C VAL A 154 1.36 -4.59 1.69
N VAL A 155 1.59 -3.35 2.15
CA VAL A 155 1.48 -2.95 3.54
C VAL A 155 0.59 -1.70 3.61
N TYR A 156 -0.39 -1.73 4.50
CA TYR A 156 -1.20 -0.56 4.86
C TYR A 156 -0.79 -0.12 6.26
N THR A 157 -0.49 1.16 6.43
CA THR A 157 -0.26 1.78 7.74
C THR A 157 -1.21 2.96 7.95
N THR A 158 -1.35 3.42 9.18
CA THR A 158 -2.09 4.65 9.52
C THR A 158 -1.27 5.47 10.49
N ASP A 159 -1.50 6.78 10.55
CA ASP A 159 -0.98 7.66 11.59
C ASP A 159 -1.62 7.35 12.96
N ASN A 160 -1.04 7.85 14.05
CA ASN A 160 -1.50 7.59 15.42
C ASN A 160 -2.95 8.04 15.64
N GLU A 161 -3.39 9.10 14.96
CA GLU A 161 -4.75 9.62 15.05
C GLU A 161 -5.72 8.97 14.09
N ARG A 162 -5.24 8.02 13.26
CA ARG A 162 -6.01 7.27 12.26
C ARG A 162 -6.77 8.18 11.28
N ARG A 163 -6.15 9.29 10.90
CA ARG A 163 -6.73 10.24 9.91
C ARG A 163 -6.46 9.81 8.48
N PHE A 164 -5.29 9.21 8.25
CA PHE A 164 -4.82 8.81 6.91
C PHE A 164 -4.38 7.36 6.87
N VAL A 165 -4.55 6.76 5.71
CA VAL A 165 -4.06 5.43 5.36
C VAL A 165 -2.92 5.59 4.37
N PHE A 166 -1.79 4.97 4.64
CA PHE A 166 -0.61 4.93 3.79
C PHE A 166 -0.50 3.54 3.18
N TYR A 167 -0.68 3.44 1.88
CA TYR A 167 -0.64 2.19 1.12
C TYR A 167 0.67 2.07 0.37
N HIS A 168 1.38 0.97 0.63
CA HIS A 168 2.67 0.63 0.05
C HIS A 168 2.50 -0.65 -0.77
N ALA A 169 2.70 -0.58 -2.09
CA ALA A 169 2.48 -1.71 -2.98
C ALA A 169 3.69 -2.05 -3.86
N HIS A 170 3.58 -3.16 -4.59
CA HIS A 170 4.60 -3.76 -5.44
C HIS A 170 5.86 -4.20 -4.69
N LEU A 171 5.73 -4.46 -3.39
CA LEU A 171 6.87 -4.88 -2.57
C LEU A 171 7.45 -6.21 -3.05
N ASP A 172 8.76 -6.38 -2.94
CA ASP A 172 9.45 -7.65 -3.15
C ASP A 172 9.20 -8.60 -1.96
N ARG A 173 9.34 -8.06 -0.76
CA ARG A 173 9.03 -8.71 0.51
C ARG A 173 8.73 -7.68 1.59
N VAL A 174 8.09 -8.13 2.64
CA VAL A 174 7.83 -7.36 3.86
C VAL A 174 9.05 -7.47 4.79
N ALA A 175 9.23 -6.51 5.69
CA ALA A 175 10.24 -6.58 6.74
C ALA A 175 9.96 -7.74 7.71
N ASP A 176 11.02 -8.38 8.20
CA ASP A 176 10.90 -9.49 9.13
C ASP A 176 10.23 -9.04 10.43
N GLY A 177 9.26 -9.83 10.90
CA GLY A 177 8.51 -9.54 12.12
C GLY A 177 7.41 -8.47 11.99
N LEU A 178 7.25 -7.81 10.84
CA LEU A 178 6.16 -6.86 10.63
C LEU A 178 4.83 -7.60 10.44
N ALA A 179 3.84 -7.25 11.26
CA ALA A 179 2.52 -7.88 11.26
C ALA A 179 1.40 -6.85 11.42
N ASP A 180 0.16 -7.28 11.17
CA ASP A 180 -1.03 -6.49 11.44
C ASP A 180 -1.04 -6.08 12.93
N GLY A 181 -1.28 -4.80 13.22
CA GLY A 181 -1.26 -4.22 14.56
C GLY A 181 0.12 -3.81 15.07
N SER A 182 1.21 -4.07 14.35
CA SER A 182 2.55 -3.59 14.75
C SER A 182 2.59 -2.06 14.82
N SER A 183 3.12 -1.51 15.91
CA SER A 183 3.46 -0.09 15.99
C SER A 183 4.73 0.18 15.18
N VAL A 184 4.75 1.27 14.43
CA VAL A 184 5.89 1.71 13.64
C VAL A 184 6.19 3.17 13.90
N ARG A 185 7.46 3.54 13.91
CA ARG A 185 7.94 4.92 13.97
C ARG A 185 8.28 5.41 12.56
N GLN A 186 8.33 6.72 12.37
CA GLN A 186 8.85 7.27 11.13
C GLN A 186 10.26 6.73 10.84
N GLY A 187 10.48 6.15 9.66
CA GLY A 187 11.74 5.54 9.25
C GLY A 187 11.89 4.05 9.56
N ASP A 188 10.97 3.44 10.32
CA ASP A 188 11.01 1.99 10.54
C ASP A 188 10.76 1.24 9.22
N VAL A 189 11.48 0.12 9.02
CA VAL A 189 11.42 -0.64 7.78
C VAL A 189 10.09 -1.39 7.67
N LEU A 190 9.35 -1.16 6.58
CA LEU A 190 8.11 -1.86 6.26
C LEU A 190 8.33 -3.02 5.27
N GLY A 191 9.34 -2.90 4.41
CA GLY A 191 9.61 -3.88 3.37
C GLY A 191 10.62 -3.37 2.36
N TYR A 192 10.55 -3.92 1.15
CA TYR A 192 11.54 -3.63 0.10
C TYR A 192 10.86 -3.47 -1.24
N VAL A 193 11.33 -2.52 -2.05
CA VAL A 193 10.82 -2.25 -3.40
C VAL A 193 10.93 -3.49 -4.27
N GLY A 194 9.88 -3.78 -5.01
CA GLY A 194 9.82 -4.91 -5.92
C GLY A 194 9.07 -4.59 -7.22
N THR A 195 8.50 -5.65 -7.78
CA THR A 195 7.70 -5.62 -9.01
C THR A 195 6.51 -6.59 -8.93
N THR A 196 6.04 -6.88 -7.71
CA THR A 196 4.90 -7.81 -7.52
C THR A 196 3.57 -7.17 -7.93
N GLY A 197 2.55 -7.99 -8.16
CA GLY A 197 1.26 -7.53 -8.67
C GLY A 197 1.31 -7.21 -10.15
N ASN A 198 0.74 -6.06 -10.55
CA ASN A 198 0.70 -5.63 -11.95
C ASN A 198 1.84 -4.67 -12.35
N ALA A 199 2.86 -4.48 -11.50
CA ALA A 199 4.02 -3.68 -11.84
C ALA A 199 4.85 -4.33 -12.95
N GLN A 200 5.44 -3.52 -13.85
CA GLN A 200 6.31 -4.02 -14.90
C GLN A 200 7.62 -4.53 -14.30
N PRO A 201 8.08 -5.75 -14.63
CA PRO A 201 9.32 -6.32 -14.10
C PRO A 201 10.58 -5.48 -14.37
N SER A 202 10.59 -4.74 -15.48
CA SER A 202 11.71 -3.87 -15.90
C SER A 202 11.73 -2.50 -15.23
N ALA A 203 10.70 -2.14 -14.46
CA ALA A 203 10.52 -0.83 -13.86
C ALA A 203 10.15 -0.96 -12.37
N PRO A 204 11.07 -1.42 -11.50
CA PRO A 204 10.79 -1.55 -10.08
C PRO A 204 10.53 -0.17 -9.46
N HIS A 205 9.50 -0.11 -8.64
CA HIS A 205 9.07 1.11 -7.95
C HIS A 205 8.23 0.79 -6.72
N LEU A 206 8.12 1.73 -5.80
CA LEU A 206 7.09 1.73 -4.79
C LEU A 206 5.88 2.49 -5.34
N HIS A 207 4.74 1.82 -5.47
CA HIS A 207 3.45 2.50 -5.63
C HIS A 207 2.97 2.94 -4.24
N PHE A 208 2.96 4.25 -4.02
CA PHE A 208 2.63 4.87 -2.74
C PHE A 208 1.36 5.70 -2.86
N GLN A 209 0.32 5.32 -2.13
CA GLN A 209 -0.95 6.04 -2.10
C GLN A 209 -1.28 6.44 -0.68
N VAL A 210 -1.71 7.69 -0.50
CA VAL A 210 -2.29 8.16 0.76
C VAL A 210 -3.76 8.41 0.57
N MET A 211 -4.55 7.97 1.53
CA MET A 211 -6.00 8.07 1.49
C MET A 211 -6.50 8.61 2.83
N ARG A 212 -7.55 9.42 2.80
CA ARG A 212 -8.28 9.77 4.01
C ARG A 212 -8.91 8.51 4.59
N MET A 213 -8.78 8.29 5.90
CA MET A 213 -9.44 7.19 6.59
C MET A 213 -10.96 7.37 6.52
N PRO A 214 -11.72 6.38 5.99
CA PRO A 214 -13.16 6.42 6.01
C PRO A 214 -13.73 6.35 7.43
N ALA A 215 -14.87 7.00 7.67
CA ALA A 215 -15.52 7.03 8.98
C ALA A 215 -15.94 5.63 9.49
N ASP A 216 -16.19 4.70 8.60
CA ASP A 216 -16.55 3.31 8.92
C ASP A 216 -15.32 2.39 9.11
N GLY A 217 -14.11 2.94 8.99
CA GLY A 217 -12.86 2.22 9.19
C GLY A 217 -12.46 1.26 8.06
N ARG A 218 -13.19 1.23 6.94
CA ARG A 218 -12.82 0.43 5.75
C ARG A 218 -11.64 1.06 5.01
N TYR A 219 -10.45 0.99 5.60
CA TYR A 219 -9.23 1.68 5.17
C TYR A 219 -8.88 1.51 3.68
N TRP A 220 -9.36 0.43 3.02
CA TRP A 220 -9.13 0.17 1.58
C TRP A 220 -10.08 0.96 0.64
N GLU A 221 -11.08 1.65 1.18
CA GLU A 221 -12.05 2.49 0.44
C GLU A 221 -11.83 3.98 0.68
N GLY A 222 -10.69 4.36 1.24
CA GLY A 222 -10.36 5.75 1.52
C GLY A 222 -10.29 6.62 0.27
N MET A 223 -10.59 7.92 0.43
CA MET A 223 -10.46 8.90 -0.65
C MET A 223 -8.98 9.27 -0.83
N PRO A 224 -8.38 9.06 -2.03
CA PRO A 224 -6.99 9.40 -2.30
C PRO A 224 -6.70 10.89 -2.18
N VAL A 225 -5.53 11.20 -1.61
CA VAL A 225 -4.99 12.56 -1.45
C VAL A 225 -3.65 12.65 -2.17
N ASP A 226 -3.39 13.75 -2.88
CA ASP A 226 -2.06 14.03 -3.41
C ASP A 226 -1.12 14.43 -2.26
N VAL A 227 -0.32 13.46 -1.81
CA VAL A 227 0.59 13.62 -0.68
C VAL A 227 1.95 14.19 -1.08
N ARG A 228 2.31 14.16 -2.37
CA ARG A 228 3.62 14.60 -2.86
C ARG A 228 4.06 15.98 -2.34
N PRO A 229 3.20 17.02 -2.30
CA PRO A 229 3.58 18.32 -1.78
C PRO A 229 3.93 18.37 -0.28
N PHE A 230 3.57 17.32 0.47
CA PHE A 230 3.77 17.21 1.92
C PHE A 230 4.92 16.28 2.31
N LEU A 231 5.55 15.62 1.33
CA LEU A 231 6.77 14.84 1.55
C LEU A 231 7.95 15.82 1.65
N THR A 232 8.41 16.12 2.86
CA THR A 232 9.40 17.15 3.16
C THR A 232 10.77 16.58 3.49
N LYS A 233 10.85 15.35 3.99
CA LYS A 233 12.08 14.69 4.41
C LYS A 233 12.54 13.64 3.42
N THR A 234 13.86 13.58 3.17
CA THR A 234 14.48 12.46 2.46
C THR A 234 14.23 11.15 3.20
N GLY A 235 13.92 10.08 2.45
CA GLY A 235 13.71 8.75 3.00
C GLY A 235 14.96 8.25 3.73
N LYS A 236 14.79 7.76 4.98
CA LYS A 236 15.87 7.25 5.81
C LYS A 236 15.37 6.09 6.66
N ALA A 237 16.04 4.93 6.54
CA ALA A 237 15.81 3.80 7.44
C ALA A 237 16.44 4.06 8.82
N ARG A 238 15.78 3.58 9.87
CA ARG A 238 16.27 3.60 11.24
C ARG A 238 17.13 2.36 11.51
#